data_68f404f0cc6b87539d0b92f41e8b513d
#
_entry.id   68f404f0cc6b87539d0b92f41e8b513d
#
_cell.length_a   1.000
_cell.length_b   1.000
_cell.length_c   1.000
_cell.angle_alpha   90.00
_cell.angle_beta   90.00
_cell.angle_gamma   90.00
#
_symmetry.space_group_name_H-M   'P 1'
#
loop_
_entity.id
_entity.type
_entity.pdbx_description
1 polymer ?
#
loop_
_entity_poly.entity_id
_entity_poly.type
_entity_poly.pdbx_seq_one_letter_code
_entity_poly.pdbx_strand_id
1 'polypeptide(L)'
;LGLSLAAAAWMFTLQTVTNLIARPIGGWIADRTSSRNTTAFAMLGHMAAMLILAFSTNVWTVGFSALLNGAAWGIRVPVVVSMRAEYFGTRSFGAILGISSMVVTGGAVVAPIAAAWGYDALGSYTVSFIVLALLAGLGSLFLFFLGPPAGSTAPARPPTEPAAAR
;
A
#
# COMPACT_ATOMS: atom_id res chain seq x y z
N LEU A 1 -23.81 -3.89 -10.99
CA LEU A 1 -23.69 -2.70 -11.86
C LEU A 1 -23.83 -3.01 -13.36
N GLY A 2 -23.75 -4.28 -13.81
CA GLY A 2 -23.90 -4.64 -15.23
C GLY A 2 -22.92 -3.93 -16.18
N LEU A 3 -21.72 -3.59 -15.68
CA LEU A 3 -20.70 -2.91 -16.48
C LEU A 3 -20.23 -3.81 -17.63
N SER A 4 -20.05 -3.23 -18.81
CA SER A 4 -19.45 -3.95 -19.93
C SER A 4 -18.00 -4.33 -19.64
N LEU A 5 -17.49 -5.39 -20.28
CA LEU A 5 -16.10 -5.79 -20.18
C LEU A 5 -15.13 -4.64 -20.54
N ALA A 6 -15.51 -3.84 -21.54
CA ALA A 6 -14.75 -2.66 -21.94
C ALA A 6 -14.67 -1.62 -20.81
N ALA A 7 -15.78 -1.34 -20.10
CA ALA A 7 -15.77 -0.43 -18.97
C ALA A 7 -14.89 -0.95 -17.83
N ALA A 8 -14.95 -2.24 -17.52
CA ALA A 8 -14.07 -2.86 -16.50
C ALA A 8 -12.58 -2.74 -16.91
N ALA A 9 -12.24 -2.98 -18.18
CA ALA A 9 -10.87 -2.82 -18.67
C ALA A 9 -10.39 -1.36 -18.56
N TRP A 10 -11.24 -0.38 -18.87
CA TRP A 10 -10.91 1.04 -18.69
C TRP A 10 -10.65 1.40 -17.23
N MET A 11 -11.44 0.88 -16.27
CA MET A 11 -11.24 1.12 -14.84
C MET A 11 -9.90 0.54 -14.37
N PHE A 12 -9.55 -0.66 -14.83
CA PHE A 12 -8.26 -1.27 -14.55
C PHE A 12 -7.08 -0.47 -15.14
N THR A 13 -7.23 0.02 -16.37
CA THR A 13 -6.25 0.89 -17.03
C THR A 13 -6.06 2.18 -16.24
N LEU A 14 -7.16 2.82 -15.84
CA LEU A 14 -7.15 4.05 -15.04
C LEU A 14 -6.41 3.85 -13.72
N GLN A 15 -6.70 2.77 -13.00
CA GLN A 15 -6.00 2.38 -11.78
C GLN A 15 -4.50 2.19 -12.02
N THR A 16 -4.12 1.49 -13.10
CA THR A 16 -2.72 1.19 -13.41
C THR A 16 -1.92 2.45 -13.78
N VAL A 17 -2.50 3.33 -14.59
CA VAL A 17 -1.88 4.61 -14.95
C VAL A 17 -1.69 5.49 -13.72
N THR A 18 -2.72 5.60 -12.88
CA THR A 18 -2.62 6.38 -11.62
C THR A 18 -1.57 5.79 -10.68
N ASN A 19 -1.49 4.46 -10.58
CA ASN A 19 -0.44 3.78 -9.82
C ASN A 19 0.96 4.16 -10.31
N LEU A 20 1.19 4.15 -11.62
CA LEU A 20 2.49 4.50 -12.20
C LEU A 20 2.88 5.95 -11.89
N ILE A 21 1.95 6.89 -12.06
CA ILE A 21 2.19 8.33 -11.78
C ILE A 21 2.41 8.57 -10.28
N ALA A 22 1.72 7.85 -9.42
CA ALA A 22 1.81 8.04 -7.98
C ALA A 22 3.12 7.52 -7.35
N ARG A 23 3.88 6.65 -8.03
CA ARG A 23 5.15 6.10 -7.49
C ARG A 23 6.21 7.14 -7.17
N PRO A 24 6.59 8.04 -8.08
CA PRO A 24 7.57 9.09 -7.79
C PRO A 24 7.05 10.07 -6.73
N ILE A 25 5.74 10.34 -6.72
CA ILE A 25 5.12 11.20 -5.72
C ILE A 25 5.23 10.58 -4.32
N GLY A 26 5.01 9.26 -4.20
CA GLY A 26 5.14 8.52 -2.96
C GLY A 26 6.56 8.57 -2.38
N GLY A 27 7.59 8.38 -3.21
CA GLY A 27 8.98 8.54 -2.82
C GLY A 27 9.27 9.95 -2.31
N TRP A 28 8.89 10.96 -3.06
CA TRP A 28 9.08 12.37 -2.71
C TRP A 28 8.37 12.77 -1.39
N ILE A 29 7.17 12.24 -1.12
CA ILE A 29 6.47 12.45 0.16
C ILE A 29 7.23 11.76 1.29
N ALA A 30 7.65 10.51 1.10
CA ALA A 30 8.35 9.74 2.12
C ALA A 30 9.68 10.38 2.55
N ASP A 31 10.41 10.98 1.60
CA ASP A 31 11.66 11.70 1.85
C ASP A 31 11.46 12.95 2.73
N ARG A 32 10.24 13.52 2.75
CA ARG A 32 9.91 14.73 3.52
C ARG A 32 9.15 14.48 4.81
N THR A 33 8.57 13.30 4.96
CA THR A 33 7.79 12.92 6.13
C THR A 33 8.45 11.74 6.85
N SER A 34 7.78 10.61 6.87
CA SER A 34 8.36 9.34 7.30
C SER A 34 7.73 8.21 6.49
N SER A 35 8.53 7.22 6.13
CA SER A 35 8.05 6.04 5.39
C SER A 35 6.88 5.36 6.10
N ARG A 36 6.89 5.33 7.44
CA ARG A 36 5.81 4.80 8.27
C ARG A 36 4.50 5.55 8.07
N ASN A 37 4.51 6.87 8.25
CA ASN A 37 3.30 7.69 8.15
C ASN A 37 2.75 7.68 6.72
N THR A 38 3.63 7.82 5.73
CA THR A 38 3.25 7.76 4.32
C THR A 38 2.59 6.43 3.97
N THR A 39 3.13 5.31 4.46
CA THR A 39 2.52 3.98 4.27
C THR A 39 1.16 3.90 4.98
N ALA A 40 1.04 4.39 6.20
CA ALA A 40 -0.22 4.38 6.95
C ALA A 40 -1.32 5.17 6.22
N PHE A 41 -1.02 6.38 5.75
CA PHE A 41 -1.97 7.17 4.96
C PHE A 41 -2.33 6.52 3.63
N ALA A 42 -1.38 5.89 2.95
CA ALA A 42 -1.67 5.14 1.73
C ALA A 42 -2.62 3.95 2.01
N MET A 43 -2.48 3.27 3.15
CA MET A 43 -3.40 2.20 3.55
C MET A 43 -4.80 2.73 3.90
N LEU A 44 -4.92 3.91 4.50
CA LEU A 44 -6.22 4.60 4.66
C LEU A 44 -6.84 4.95 3.29
N GLY A 45 -6.01 5.35 2.32
CA GLY A 45 -6.45 5.54 0.93
C GLY A 45 -7.01 4.26 0.31
N HIS A 46 -6.38 3.10 0.56
CA HIS A 46 -6.92 1.79 0.14
C HIS A 46 -8.25 1.48 0.83
N MET A 47 -8.34 1.69 2.14
CA MET A 47 -9.58 1.50 2.89
C MET A 47 -10.71 2.33 2.29
N ALA A 48 -10.47 3.63 2.07
CA ALA A 48 -11.45 4.53 1.49
C ALA A 48 -11.87 4.09 0.08
N ALA A 49 -10.90 3.71 -0.78
CA ALA A 49 -11.19 3.21 -2.13
C ALA A 49 -12.06 1.95 -2.12
N MET A 50 -11.77 0.99 -1.23
CA MET A 50 -12.57 -0.23 -1.10
C MET A 50 -13.99 0.05 -0.56
N LEU A 51 -14.13 0.97 0.38
CA LEU A 51 -15.45 1.39 0.88
C LEU A 51 -16.27 2.08 -0.23
N ILE A 52 -15.65 3.00 -0.98
CA ILE A 52 -16.31 3.64 -2.12
C ILE A 52 -16.76 2.58 -3.14
N LEU A 53 -15.90 1.60 -3.43
CA LEU A 53 -16.23 0.51 -4.34
C LEU A 53 -17.37 -0.35 -3.83
N ALA A 54 -17.39 -0.69 -2.52
CA ALA A 54 -18.42 -1.49 -1.87
C ALA A 54 -19.82 -0.89 -2.00
N PHE A 55 -19.92 0.44 -1.97
CA PHE A 55 -21.17 1.19 -2.07
C PHE A 55 -21.39 1.86 -3.42
N SER A 56 -20.58 1.53 -4.43
CA SER A 56 -20.69 2.11 -5.76
C SER A 56 -21.97 1.70 -6.45
N THR A 57 -22.73 2.67 -6.95
CA THR A 57 -23.97 2.50 -7.69
C THR A 57 -23.87 2.90 -9.16
N ASN A 58 -22.80 3.61 -9.54
CA ASN A 58 -22.62 4.12 -10.90
C ASN A 58 -21.14 4.03 -11.34
N VAL A 59 -20.89 4.20 -12.63
CA VAL A 59 -19.56 4.08 -13.24
C VAL A 59 -18.57 5.13 -12.73
N TRP A 60 -19.04 6.32 -12.36
CA TRP A 60 -18.17 7.41 -11.89
C TRP A 60 -17.60 7.12 -10.51
N THR A 61 -18.40 6.56 -9.60
CA THR A 61 -17.94 6.15 -8.27
C THR A 61 -16.94 4.98 -8.35
N VAL A 62 -17.14 4.05 -9.29
CA VAL A 62 -16.16 2.99 -9.57
C VAL A 62 -14.87 3.59 -10.12
N GLY A 63 -14.96 4.53 -11.07
CA GLY A 63 -13.80 5.23 -11.61
C GLY A 63 -13.01 6.00 -10.55
N PHE A 64 -13.69 6.71 -9.66
CA PHE A 64 -13.06 7.41 -8.55
C PHE A 64 -12.39 6.45 -7.56
N SER A 65 -13.03 5.34 -7.24
CA SER A 65 -12.43 4.27 -6.44
C SER A 65 -11.15 3.72 -7.10
N ALA A 66 -11.18 3.49 -8.41
CA ALA A 66 -10.03 3.00 -9.17
C ALA A 66 -8.85 4.00 -9.15
N LEU A 67 -9.12 5.30 -9.32
CA LEU A 67 -8.11 6.36 -9.18
C LEU A 67 -7.49 6.39 -7.79
N LEU A 68 -8.31 6.40 -6.75
CA LEU A 68 -7.86 6.45 -5.37
C LEU A 68 -7.05 5.21 -4.98
N ASN A 69 -7.51 4.03 -5.40
CA ASN A 69 -6.81 2.78 -5.17
C ASN A 69 -5.47 2.73 -5.91
N GLY A 70 -5.44 3.19 -7.16
CA GLY A 70 -4.21 3.30 -7.95
C GLY A 70 -3.19 4.24 -7.30
N ALA A 71 -3.62 5.41 -6.86
CA ALA A 71 -2.76 6.37 -6.16
C ALA A 71 -2.22 5.79 -4.85
N ALA A 72 -3.07 5.22 -4.02
CA ALA A 72 -2.68 4.60 -2.76
C ALA A 72 -1.67 3.45 -2.95
N TRP A 73 -1.88 2.60 -3.94
CA TRP A 73 -0.96 1.52 -4.30
C TRP A 73 0.37 2.06 -4.81
N GLY A 74 0.33 3.06 -5.71
CA GLY A 74 1.53 3.68 -6.28
C GLY A 74 2.42 4.32 -5.21
N ILE A 75 1.83 5.07 -4.28
CA ILE A 75 2.54 5.67 -3.15
C ILE A 75 3.14 4.59 -2.25
N ARG A 76 2.37 3.57 -1.90
CA ARG A 76 2.75 2.57 -0.91
C ARG A 76 3.93 1.69 -1.33
N VAL A 77 3.96 1.26 -2.60
CA VAL A 77 4.94 0.24 -3.05
C VAL A 77 6.39 0.65 -2.82
N PRO A 78 6.89 1.80 -3.31
CA PRO A 78 8.27 2.21 -3.06
C PRO A 78 8.54 2.49 -1.58
N VAL A 79 7.57 3.09 -0.88
CA VAL A 79 7.73 3.51 0.51
C VAL A 79 7.83 2.31 1.46
N VAL A 80 7.08 1.23 1.23
CA VAL A 80 7.19 -0.01 2.03
C VAL A 80 8.55 -0.66 1.85
N VAL A 81 9.15 -0.57 0.66
CA VAL A 81 10.51 -1.08 0.42
C VAL A 81 11.54 -0.29 1.22
N SER A 82 11.46 1.05 1.19
CA SER A 82 12.32 1.93 1.99
C SER A 82 12.14 1.68 3.49
N MET A 83 10.90 1.59 3.96
CA MET A 83 10.56 1.30 5.36
C MET A 83 11.19 -0.01 5.84
N ARG A 84 11.18 -1.07 5.01
CA ARG A 84 11.85 -2.34 5.38
C ARG A 84 13.36 -2.16 5.55
N ALA A 85 14.01 -1.38 4.69
CA ALA A 85 15.44 -1.07 4.82
C ALA A 85 15.73 -0.26 6.09
N GLU A 86 14.85 0.69 6.46
CA GLU A 86 14.97 1.50 7.66
C GLU A 86 14.86 0.68 8.96
N TYR A 87 13.91 -0.28 9.01
CA TYR A 87 13.64 -1.07 10.22
C TYR A 87 14.58 -2.27 10.40
N PHE A 88 14.99 -2.91 9.31
CA PHE A 88 15.73 -4.17 9.36
C PHE A 88 17.17 -4.06 8.85
N GLY A 89 17.55 -2.88 8.36
CA GLY A 89 18.87 -2.66 7.78
C GLY A 89 19.05 -3.35 6.42
N THR A 90 20.24 -3.17 5.84
CA THR A 90 20.55 -3.65 4.48
C THR A 90 21.17 -5.06 4.46
N ARG A 91 21.72 -5.53 5.60
CA ARG A 91 22.49 -6.80 5.65
C ARG A 91 21.66 -8.04 5.31
N SER A 92 20.39 -8.08 5.73
CA SER A 92 19.47 -9.22 5.47
C SER A 92 18.27 -8.81 4.60
N PHE A 93 18.41 -7.71 3.85
CA PHE A 93 17.32 -7.10 3.11
C PHE A 93 16.66 -8.07 2.12
N GLY A 94 17.46 -8.86 1.37
CA GLY A 94 16.94 -9.83 0.39
C GLY A 94 16.06 -10.91 1.03
N ALA A 95 16.48 -11.47 2.18
CA ALA A 95 15.71 -12.48 2.89
C ALA A 95 14.37 -11.89 3.43
N ILE A 96 14.41 -10.69 4.01
CA ILE A 96 13.23 -10.01 4.53
C ILE A 96 12.27 -9.65 3.39
N LEU A 97 12.79 -9.17 2.28
CA LEU A 97 12.00 -8.88 1.09
C LEU A 97 11.34 -10.15 0.54
N GLY A 98 12.09 -11.26 0.46
CA GLY A 98 11.59 -12.56 0.01
C GLY A 98 10.43 -13.06 0.87
N ILE A 99 10.63 -13.16 2.19
CA ILE A 99 9.61 -13.65 3.13
C ILE A 99 8.36 -12.75 3.09
N SER A 100 8.53 -11.43 3.14
CA SER A 100 7.38 -10.53 3.08
C SER A 100 6.66 -10.54 1.75
N SER A 101 7.38 -10.80 0.63
CA SER A 101 6.75 -10.98 -0.68
C SER A 101 5.94 -12.26 -0.76
N MET A 102 6.37 -13.34 -0.11
CA MET A 102 5.57 -14.57 -0.02
C MET A 102 4.23 -14.34 0.69
N VAL A 103 4.23 -13.59 1.80
CA VAL A 103 2.99 -13.24 2.51
C VAL A 103 2.06 -12.40 1.63
N VAL A 104 2.61 -11.38 0.94
CA VAL A 104 1.84 -10.53 0.03
C VAL A 104 1.26 -11.33 -1.14
N THR A 105 2.08 -12.20 -1.77
CA THR A 105 1.64 -13.05 -2.88
C THR A 105 0.58 -14.07 -2.42
N GLY A 106 0.78 -14.68 -1.25
CA GLY A 106 -0.23 -15.55 -0.64
C GLY A 106 -1.57 -14.83 -0.44
N GLY A 107 -1.54 -13.61 0.09
CA GLY A 107 -2.74 -12.78 0.20
C GLY A 107 -3.38 -12.46 -1.15
N ALA A 108 -2.59 -12.19 -2.18
CA ALA A 108 -3.08 -11.92 -3.53
C ALA A 108 -3.77 -13.14 -4.18
N VAL A 109 -3.41 -14.36 -3.79
CA VAL A 109 -4.09 -15.59 -4.22
C VAL A 109 -5.36 -15.84 -3.41
N VAL A 110 -5.29 -15.69 -2.08
CA VAL A 110 -6.40 -16.01 -1.18
C VAL A 110 -7.54 -14.97 -1.28
N ALA A 111 -7.22 -13.69 -1.44
CA ALA A 111 -8.24 -12.64 -1.42
C ALA A 111 -9.30 -12.76 -2.52
N PRO A 112 -8.98 -13.06 -3.81
CA PRO A 112 -10.01 -13.29 -4.82
C PRO A 112 -10.87 -14.52 -4.55
N ILE A 113 -10.28 -15.60 -4.01
CA ILE A 113 -11.00 -16.83 -3.66
C ILE A 113 -12.00 -16.56 -2.53
N ALA A 114 -11.55 -15.87 -1.48
CA ALA A 114 -12.42 -15.48 -0.37
C ALA A 114 -13.55 -14.53 -0.83
N ALA A 115 -13.24 -13.61 -1.75
CA ALA A 115 -14.24 -12.71 -2.32
C ALA A 115 -15.28 -13.47 -3.17
N ALA A 116 -14.88 -14.48 -3.94
CA ALA A 116 -15.77 -15.33 -4.72
C ALA A 116 -16.70 -16.13 -3.79
N TRP A 117 -16.17 -16.77 -2.75
CA TRP A 117 -16.99 -17.47 -1.74
C TRP A 117 -17.98 -16.54 -1.03
N GLY A 118 -17.54 -15.32 -0.71
CA GLY A 118 -18.42 -14.31 -0.14
C GLY A 118 -19.58 -13.95 -1.09
N TYR A 119 -19.31 -13.86 -2.38
CA TYR A 119 -20.34 -13.63 -3.39
C TYR A 119 -21.31 -14.81 -3.52
N ASP A 120 -20.80 -16.03 -3.58
CA ASP A 120 -21.62 -17.25 -3.69
C ASP A 120 -22.57 -17.41 -2.47
N ALA A 121 -22.12 -16.99 -1.28
CA ALA A 121 -22.90 -17.08 -0.05
C ALA A 121 -23.92 -15.94 0.13
N LEU A 122 -23.59 -14.72 -0.30
CA LEU A 122 -24.33 -13.50 0.01
C LEU A 122 -24.95 -12.82 -1.22
N GLY A 123 -24.66 -13.29 -2.43
CA GLY A 123 -25.12 -12.69 -3.69
C GLY A 123 -24.53 -11.30 -3.99
N SER A 124 -23.52 -10.86 -3.23
CA SER A 124 -22.94 -9.52 -3.37
C SER A 124 -21.47 -9.48 -2.94
N TYR A 125 -20.66 -8.69 -3.65
CA TYR A 125 -19.27 -8.40 -3.27
C TYR A 125 -19.13 -7.34 -2.16
N THR A 126 -20.19 -6.68 -1.76
CA THR A 126 -20.17 -5.56 -0.81
C THR A 126 -19.49 -5.95 0.50
N VAL A 127 -19.87 -7.10 1.07
CA VAL A 127 -19.27 -7.59 2.33
C VAL A 127 -17.78 -7.89 2.16
N SER A 128 -17.38 -8.50 1.04
CA SER A 128 -15.99 -8.81 0.74
C SER A 128 -15.15 -7.53 0.66
N PHE A 129 -15.64 -6.48 0.00
CA PHE A 129 -14.94 -5.20 -0.07
C PHE A 129 -14.88 -4.47 1.26
N ILE A 130 -15.92 -4.55 2.10
CA ILE A 130 -15.90 -4.01 3.46
C ILE A 130 -14.85 -4.72 4.31
N VAL A 131 -14.78 -6.05 4.26
CA VAL A 131 -13.76 -6.82 4.99
C VAL A 131 -12.35 -6.43 4.56
N LEU A 132 -12.10 -6.33 3.26
CA LEU A 132 -10.80 -5.89 2.73
C LEU A 132 -10.47 -4.45 3.16
N ALA A 133 -11.46 -3.55 3.16
CA ALA A 133 -11.31 -2.18 3.65
C ALA A 133 -10.92 -2.14 5.13
N LEU A 134 -11.61 -2.92 5.97
CA LEU A 134 -11.30 -3.01 7.39
C LEU A 134 -9.91 -3.58 7.66
N LEU A 135 -9.49 -4.61 6.91
CA LEU A 135 -8.13 -5.15 7.00
C LEU A 135 -7.07 -4.11 6.63
N ALA A 136 -7.31 -3.30 5.58
CA ALA A 136 -6.43 -2.21 5.23
C ALA A 136 -6.37 -1.13 6.32
N GLY A 137 -7.52 -0.78 6.90
CA GLY A 137 -7.62 0.16 8.03
C GLY A 137 -6.88 -0.33 9.27
N LEU A 138 -7.04 -1.61 9.64
CA LEU A 138 -6.32 -2.24 10.73
C LEU A 138 -4.81 -2.21 10.47
N GLY A 139 -4.36 -2.53 9.25
CA GLY A 139 -2.96 -2.43 8.87
C GLY A 139 -2.41 -1.02 9.02
N SER A 140 -3.18 0.02 8.66
CA SER A 140 -2.82 1.43 8.90
C SER A 140 -2.68 1.71 10.40
N LEU A 141 -3.64 1.25 11.20
CA LEU A 141 -3.63 1.45 12.65
C LEU A 141 -2.39 0.84 13.29
N PHE A 142 -2.03 -0.40 12.93
CA PHE A 142 -0.80 -1.03 13.39
C PHE A 142 0.45 -0.21 13.07
N LEU A 143 0.51 0.40 11.89
CA LEU A 143 1.65 1.25 11.52
C LEU A 143 1.76 2.49 12.41
N PHE A 144 0.65 3.09 12.82
CA PHE A 144 0.69 4.23 13.75
C PHE A 144 1.21 3.86 15.14
N PHE A 145 0.97 2.64 15.59
CA PHE A 145 1.52 2.13 16.86
C PHE A 145 2.96 1.62 16.76
N LEU A 146 3.48 1.43 15.55
CA LEU A 146 4.86 1.00 15.36
C LEU A 146 5.81 2.13 15.80
N GLY A 147 6.75 1.83 16.68
CA GLY A 147 7.77 2.78 17.13
C GLY A 147 8.70 3.23 15.98
N PRO A 148 9.51 4.28 16.18
CA PRO A 148 10.52 4.68 15.19
C PRO A 148 11.56 3.58 14.99
N PRO A 149 12.20 3.49 13.79
CA PRO A 149 13.22 2.49 13.53
C PRO A 149 14.43 2.67 14.48
N ALA A 150 15.00 1.55 14.93
CA ALA A 150 16.05 1.52 15.95
C ALA A 150 17.33 2.34 15.61
N GLY A 151 17.52 2.70 14.34
CA GLY A 151 18.66 3.52 13.89
C GLY A 151 18.42 5.03 13.86
N SER A 152 17.18 5.50 14.10
CA SER A 152 16.85 6.93 13.94
C SER A 152 17.31 7.81 15.12
N THR A 153 17.75 7.20 16.22
CA THR A 153 18.21 7.90 17.43
C THR A 153 19.74 7.98 17.57
N ALA A 154 20.51 7.44 16.61
CA ALA A 154 21.96 7.59 16.63
C ALA A 154 22.31 9.05 16.25
N PRO A 155 22.98 9.83 17.14
CA PRO A 155 23.48 11.12 16.75
C PRO A 155 24.43 10.96 15.55
N ALA A 156 24.31 11.86 14.58
CA ALA A 156 25.21 11.90 13.43
C ALA A 156 26.65 11.80 13.94
N ARG A 157 27.38 10.78 13.53
CA ARG A 157 28.79 10.65 13.85
C ARG A 157 29.49 11.92 13.35
N PRO A 158 30.18 12.67 14.22
CA PRO A 158 30.92 13.85 13.74
C PRO A 158 31.85 13.42 12.62
N PRO A 159 32.08 14.29 11.61
CA PRO A 159 32.98 13.98 10.52
C PRO A 159 34.33 13.54 11.12
N THR A 160 34.78 12.35 10.75
CA THR A 160 36.11 11.88 11.12
C THR A 160 37.11 12.88 10.56
N GLU A 161 37.76 13.60 11.43
CA GLU A 161 38.86 14.50 11.10
C GLU A 161 39.87 13.74 10.20
N PRO A 162 40.28 14.28 9.04
CA PRO A 162 41.24 13.59 8.21
C PRO A 162 42.52 13.39 9.01
N ALA A 163 42.96 12.14 9.13
CA ALA A 163 44.20 11.79 9.80
C ALA A 163 45.30 12.67 9.18
N ALA A 164 45.82 13.59 9.99
CA ALA A 164 46.96 14.43 9.61
C ALA A 164 48.09 13.50 9.15
N ALA A 165 48.44 13.62 7.90
CA ALA A 165 49.59 12.94 7.31
C ALA A 165 50.86 13.30 8.11
N ARG A 166 51.47 12.24 8.68
CA ARG A 166 52.87 12.29 9.14
C ARG A 166 53.73 11.45 8.22
#